data_b65451fb7f68df46905cc312f47c7d45
#
_entry.id   b65451fb7f68df46905cc312f47c7d45
#
_cell.length_a   1.000
_cell.length_b   1.000
_cell.length_c   1.000
_cell.angle_alpha   90.00
_cell.angle_beta   90.00
_cell.angle_gamma   90.00
#
_symmetry.space_group_name_H-M   'P 1'
#
loop_
_entity.id
_entity.type
_entity.pdbx_description
1 polymer ?
#
loop_
_entity_poly.entity_id
_entity_poly.type
_entity_poly.pdbx_seq_one_letter_code
_entity_poly.pdbx_strand_id
1 'polypeptide(L)'
;MRVLSEFIQDNTKIITIQIGINEDIEVKRKKRSSQSNKYFWELLQQLCEEMNIDVIQEYRKRVKELGIFRYWEIDTKNVPTFTKMWEDKGIAWFVEKVEEIGEKTCLNAYYGSSSFSSKQMNRLIDNLVQDCRSIGIKTLEDIEIEEMIRSEYEKN
;
A
#
# COMPACT_ATOMS: atom_id res chain seq x y z
N MET A 1 32.73 -6.43 0.68
CA MET A 1 31.50 -6.55 -0.11
C MET A 1 31.67 -5.82 -1.45
N ARG A 2 31.29 -6.46 -2.50
CA ARG A 2 31.38 -5.91 -3.86
C ARG A 2 30.08 -6.16 -4.60
N VAL A 3 29.52 -5.12 -5.21
CA VAL A 3 28.35 -5.26 -6.07
C VAL A 3 28.81 -5.76 -7.43
N LEU A 4 28.29 -6.91 -7.86
CA LEU A 4 28.63 -7.54 -9.14
C LEU A 4 27.67 -7.13 -10.26
N SER A 5 26.38 -7.00 -9.94
CA SER A 5 25.36 -6.56 -10.89
C SER A 5 24.18 -5.95 -10.18
N GLU A 6 23.48 -5.09 -10.92
CA GLU A 6 22.28 -4.43 -10.44
C GLU A 6 21.33 -4.25 -11.62
N PHE A 7 20.08 -4.69 -11.50
CA PHE A 7 19.05 -4.49 -12.52
C PHE A 7 17.66 -4.47 -11.90
N ILE A 8 16.69 -3.98 -12.65
CA ILE A 8 15.28 -3.89 -12.22
C ILE A 8 14.45 -4.88 -13.05
N GLN A 9 13.69 -5.72 -12.36
CA GLN A 9 12.74 -6.65 -12.94
C GLN A 9 11.45 -6.60 -12.13
N ASP A 10 10.31 -6.45 -12.83
CA ASP A 10 8.97 -6.42 -12.20
C ASP A 10 8.88 -5.49 -10.99
N ASN A 11 9.41 -4.27 -11.14
CA ASN A 11 9.45 -3.27 -10.07
C ASN A 11 10.30 -3.67 -8.85
N THR A 12 11.11 -4.71 -9.00
CA THR A 12 12.04 -5.19 -7.97
C THR A 12 13.46 -4.92 -8.40
N LYS A 13 14.22 -4.30 -7.51
CA LYS A 13 15.65 -4.10 -7.72
C LYS A 13 16.40 -5.36 -7.30
N ILE A 14 17.06 -5.99 -8.25
CA ILE A 14 17.88 -7.19 -8.02
C ILE A 14 19.34 -6.78 -7.99
N ILE A 15 20.01 -7.09 -6.88
CA ILE A 15 21.42 -6.77 -6.66
C ILE A 15 22.17 -8.07 -6.41
N THR A 16 23.17 -8.35 -7.25
CA THR A 16 24.08 -9.47 -7.01
C THR A 16 25.35 -8.94 -6.35
N ILE A 17 25.69 -9.50 -5.19
CA ILE A 17 26.84 -9.05 -4.41
C ILE A 17 27.81 -10.19 -4.15
N GLN A 18 29.08 -9.85 -4.03
CA GLN A 18 30.12 -10.76 -3.57
C GLN A 18 30.50 -10.38 -2.14
N ILE A 19 30.48 -11.36 -1.25
CA ILE A 19 30.85 -11.18 0.16
C ILE A 19 31.99 -12.13 0.53
N GLY A 20 32.81 -11.71 1.49
CA GLY A 20 33.80 -12.58 2.10
C GLY A 20 33.12 -13.65 2.98
N ILE A 21 33.82 -14.75 3.23
CA ILE A 21 33.27 -15.89 4.01
C ILE A 21 32.82 -15.47 5.42
N ASN A 22 33.42 -14.45 6.00
CA ASN A 22 33.14 -13.96 7.35
C ASN A 22 32.41 -12.62 7.39
N GLU A 23 31.88 -12.17 6.25
CA GLU A 23 31.10 -10.94 6.20
C GLU A 23 29.61 -11.21 6.36
N ASP A 24 28.99 -10.51 7.28
CA ASP A 24 27.54 -10.50 7.42
C ASP A 24 26.94 -9.33 6.64
N ILE A 25 25.82 -9.59 5.99
CA ILE A 25 25.10 -8.56 5.26
C ILE A 25 23.82 -8.21 5.99
N GLU A 26 23.70 -6.95 6.34
CA GLU A 26 22.44 -6.36 6.76
C GLU A 26 21.86 -5.58 5.57
N VAL A 27 20.73 -6.06 5.03
CA VAL A 27 20.01 -5.33 3.98
C VAL A 27 19.10 -4.32 4.62
N LYS A 28 19.56 -3.06 4.63
CA LYS A 28 18.71 -1.94 5.04
C LYS A 28 17.93 -1.44 3.83
N ARG A 29 16.62 -1.68 3.84
CA ARG A 29 15.74 -0.99 2.90
C ARG A 29 15.68 0.47 3.33
N LYS A 30 15.93 1.39 2.38
CA LYS A 30 15.57 2.79 2.60
C LYS A 30 14.08 2.83 2.90
N LYS A 31 13.73 3.10 4.14
CA LYS A 31 12.34 3.38 4.48
C LYS A 31 11.98 4.72 3.85
N ARG A 32 11.01 4.67 2.93
CA ARG A 32 10.38 5.89 2.46
C ARG A 32 9.75 6.59 3.66
N SER A 33 9.85 7.91 3.73
CA SER A 33 9.09 8.69 4.69
C SER A 33 7.61 8.31 4.55
N SER A 34 6.97 7.93 5.63
CA SER A 34 5.56 7.52 5.66
C SER A 34 4.62 8.66 6.09
N GLN A 35 5.06 9.90 5.98
CA GLN A 35 4.31 11.07 6.44
C GLN A 35 2.94 11.20 5.77
N SER A 36 2.85 11.03 4.46
CA SER A 36 1.58 11.08 3.74
C SER A 36 0.65 9.94 4.12
N ASN A 37 1.19 8.73 4.27
CA ASN A 37 0.42 7.57 4.70
C ASN A 37 -0.09 7.73 6.14
N LYS A 38 0.75 8.26 7.02
CA LYS A 38 0.36 8.58 8.39
C LYS A 38 -0.76 9.62 8.45
N TYR A 39 -0.63 10.68 7.67
CA TYR A 39 -1.66 11.72 7.55
C TYR A 39 -2.99 11.13 7.06
N PHE A 40 -2.93 10.30 6.02
CA PHE A 40 -4.13 9.62 5.52
C PHE A 40 -4.84 8.81 6.62
N TRP A 41 -4.11 8.00 7.37
CA TRP A 41 -4.70 7.18 8.44
C TRP A 41 -5.28 8.02 9.59
N GLU A 42 -4.60 9.08 9.98
CA GLU A 42 -5.09 10.00 11.02
C GLU A 42 -6.39 10.69 10.57
N LEU A 43 -6.45 11.14 9.34
CA LEU A 43 -7.62 11.80 8.79
C LEU A 43 -8.79 10.81 8.60
N LEU A 44 -8.50 9.60 8.14
CA LEU A 44 -9.48 8.53 8.01
C LEU A 44 -10.10 8.17 9.37
N GLN A 45 -9.28 8.10 10.40
CA GLN A 45 -9.75 7.83 11.75
C GLN A 45 -10.70 8.92 12.24
N GLN A 46 -10.37 10.18 12.02
CA GLN A 46 -11.26 11.31 12.37
C GLN A 46 -12.62 11.20 11.66
N LEU A 47 -12.59 10.93 10.35
CA LEU A 47 -13.82 10.76 9.57
C LEU A 47 -14.68 9.62 10.13
N CYS A 48 -14.06 8.47 10.41
CA CYS A 48 -14.76 7.30 10.90
C CYS A 48 -15.34 7.51 12.30
N GLU A 49 -14.66 8.23 13.17
CA GLU A 49 -15.15 8.61 14.49
C GLU A 49 -16.40 9.50 14.38
N GLU A 50 -16.36 10.53 13.51
CA GLU A 50 -17.50 11.43 13.29
C GLU A 50 -18.70 10.69 12.70
N MET A 51 -18.49 9.75 11.81
CA MET A 51 -19.56 9.02 11.13
C MET A 51 -19.95 7.72 11.83
N ASN A 52 -19.23 7.32 12.87
CA ASN A 52 -19.43 6.07 13.61
C ASN A 52 -19.37 4.85 12.69
N ILE A 53 -18.33 4.76 11.87
CA ILE A 53 -18.09 3.65 10.94
C ILE A 53 -16.74 2.99 11.23
N ASP A 54 -16.58 1.74 10.78
CA ASP A 54 -15.35 0.98 10.98
C ASP A 54 -14.23 1.47 10.06
N VAL A 55 -13.08 1.77 10.65
CA VAL A 55 -11.91 2.31 9.93
C VAL A 55 -11.39 1.36 8.86
N ILE A 56 -11.28 0.08 9.18
CA ILE A 56 -10.72 -0.91 8.25
C ILE A 56 -11.67 -1.13 7.05
N GLN A 57 -12.96 -1.21 7.28
CA GLN A 57 -13.94 -1.33 6.21
C GLN A 57 -13.93 -0.10 5.30
N GLU A 58 -13.86 1.10 5.89
CA GLU A 58 -13.80 2.33 5.11
C GLU A 58 -12.50 2.43 4.31
N TYR A 59 -11.37 2.04 4.90
CA TYR A 59 -10.10 1.95 4.19
C TYR A 59 -10.21 1.06 2.95
N ARG A 60 -10.70 -0.15 3.14
CA ARG A 60 -10.85 -1.13 2.05
C ARG A 60 -11.75 -0.62 0.94
N LYS A 61 -12.85 0.03 1.31
CA LYS A 61 -13.77 0.64 0.33
C LYS A 61 -13.04 1.67 -0.53
N ARG A 62 -12.27 2.57 0.07
CA ARG A 62 -11.54 3.62 -0.64
C ARG A 62 -10.45 3.06 -1.54
N VAL A 63 -9.73 2.04 -1.09
CA VAL A 63 -8.71 1.37 -1.87
C VAL A 63 -9.33 0.62 -3.06
N LYS A 64 -10.46 -0.02 -2.87
CA LYS A 64 -11.20 -0.66 -3.98
C LYS A 64 -11.62 0.33 -5.06
N GLU A 65 -12.06 1.52 -4.67
CA GLU A 65 -12.43 2.58 -5.61
C GLU A 65 -11.26 3.03 -6.48
N LEU A 66 -10.04 2.99 -5.95
CA LEU A 66 -8.83 3.29 -6.72
C LEU A 66 -8.42 2.18 -7.68
N GLY A 67 -8.83 0.94 -7.40
CA GLY A 67 -8.55 -0.20 -8.26
C GLY A 67 -7.08 -0.62 -8.33
N ILE A 68 -6.34 -0.47 -7.24
CA ILE A 68 -4.91 -0.82 -7.18
C ILE A 68 -4.76 -2.23 -6.61
N PHE A 69 -4.83 -3.21 -7.49
CA PHE A 69 -4.76 -4.62 -7.12
C PHE A 69 -4.05 -5.43 -8.20
N ARG A 70 -3.68 -6.66 -7.83
CA ARG A 70 -3.22 -7.66 -8.78
C ARG A 70 -4.22 -8.82 -8.81
N TYR A 71 -4.64 -9.20 -10.01
CA TYR A 71 -5.52 -10.34 -10.24
C TYR A 71 -4.74 -11.64 -10.17
N TRP A 72 -5.27 -12.62 -9.45
CA TRP A 72 -4.70 -13.95 -9.32
C TRP A 72 -5.75 -15.01 -9.61
N GLU A 73 -5.32 -16.07 -10.29
CA GLU A 73 -6.09 -17.29 -10.47
C GLU A 73 -5.32 -18.42 -9.83
N ILE A 74 -5.83 -18.96 -8.73
CA ILE A 74 -5.13 -19.95 -7.91
C ILE A 74 -6.03 -21.15 -7.62
N ASP A 75 -5.41 -22.29 -7.31
CA ASP A 75 -6.17 -23.47 -6.88
C ASP A 75 -6.96 -23.15 -5.61
N THR A 76 -8.25 -23.48 -5.60
CA THR A 76 -9.15 -23.15 -4.48
C THR A 76 -8.63 -23.66 -3.15
N LYS A 77 -7.98 -24.83 -3.12
CA LYS A 77 -7.35 -25.39 -1.92
C LYS A 77 -6.23 -24.53 -1.33
N ASN A 78 -5.60 -23.69 -2.15
CA ASN A 78 -4.47 -22.83 -1.77
C ASN A 78 -4.91 -21.40 -1.37
N VAL A 79 -6.20 -21.07 -1.50
CA VAL A 79 -6.72 -19.73 -1.17
C VAL A 79 -6.42 -19.31 0.27
N PRO A 80 -6.64 -20.16 1.30
CA PRO A 80 -6.35 -19.78 2.68
C PRO A 80 -4.87 -19.43 2.90
N THR A 81 -3.97 -20.22 2.34
CA THR A 81 -2.51 -19.99 2.45
C THR A 81 -2.10 -18.71 1.75
N PHE A 82 -2.60 -18.49 0.53
CA PHE A 82 -2.31 -17.28 -0.24
C PHE A 82 -2.82 -16.03 0.49
N THR A 83 -4.06 -16.07 0.98
CA THR A 83 -4.70 -14.96 1.68
C THR A 83 -3.90 -14.58 2.93
N LYS A 84 -3.51 -15.59 3.72
CA LYS A 84 -2.70 -15.35 4.92
C LYS A 84 -1.36 -14.72 4.57
N MET A 85 -0.67 -15.24 3.56
CA MET A 85 0.62 -14.70 3.11
C MET A 85 0.50 -13.24 2.68
N TRP A 86 -0.56 -12.91 1.96
CA TRP A 86 -0.81 -11.53 1.49
C TRP A 86 -1.15 -10.60 2.65
N GLU A 87 -2.07 -11.01 3.53
CA GLU A 87 -2.53 -10.20 4.67
C GLU A 87 -1.46 -10.04 5.75
N ASP A 88 -0.53 -10.98 5.88
CA ASP A 88 0.61 -10.88 6.81
C ASP A 88 1.56 -9.71 6.48
N LYS A 89 1.47 -9.14 5.29
CA LYS A 89 2.25 -7.95 4.90
C LYS A 89 1.83 -6.69 5.66
N GLY A 90 0.62 -6.66 6.19
CA GLY A 90 0.11 -5.55 6.98
C GLY A 90 -1.41 -5.45 6.91
N ILE A 91 -1.98 -4.72 7.84
CA ILE A 91 -3.45 -4.56 7.98
C ILE A 91 -4.11 -3.97 6.73
N ALA A 92 -3.34 -3.21 5.96
CA ALA A 92 -3.81 -2.54 4.75
C ALA A 92 -3.77 -3.45 3.50
N TRP A 93 -3.23 -4.66 3.64
CA TRP A 93 -3.14 -5.64 2.56
C TRP A 93 -4.28 -6.63 2.69
N PHE A 94 -5.10 -6.77 1.66
CA PHE A 94 -6.26 -7.66 1.73
C PHE A 94 -6.56 -8.30 0.39
N VAL A 95 -7.35 -9.38 0.43
CA VAL A 95 -7.73 -10.18 -0.73
C VAL A 95 -9.26 -10.18 -0.83
N GLU A 96 -9.76 -10.04 -2.05
CA GLU A 96 -11.17 -10.17 -2.34
C GLU A 96 -11.40 -11.27 -3.36
N LYS A 97 -12.27 -12.20 -3.04
CA LYS A 97 -12.68 -13.25 -3.96
C LYS A 97 -13.62 -12.66 -5.02
N VAL A 98 -13.28 -12.89 -6.29
CA VAL A 98 -14.10 -12.45 -7.43
C VAL A 98 -15.08 -13.54 -7.84
N GLU A 99 -14.58 -14.75 -8.11
CA GLU A 99 -15.41 -15.89 -8.53
C GLU A 99 -14.65 -17.22 -8.37
N GLU A 100 -15.39 -18.30 -8.44
CA GLU A 100 -14.83 -19.66 -8.50
C GLU A 100 -15.17 -20.27 -9.86
N ILE A 101 -14.16 -20.86 -10.52
CA ILE A 101 -14.31 -21.52 -11.81
C ILE A 101 -13.67 -22.90 -11.69
N GLY A 102 -14.51 -23.96 -11.57
CA GLY A 102 -14.04 -25.31 -11.34
C GLY A 102 -13.25 -25.41 -10.02
N GLU A 103 -12.01 -25.88 -10.08
CA GLU A 103 -11.13 -26.00 -8.93
C GLU A 103 -10.24 -24.75 -8.72
N LYS A 104 -10.48 -23.69 -9.48
CA LYS A 104 -9.75 -22.43 -9.41
C LYS A 104 -10.58 -21.35 -8.77
N THR A 105 -9.93 -20.46 -8.04
CA THR A 105 -10.53 -19.25 -7.48
C THR A 105 -9.82 -18.03 -8.02
N CYS A 106 -10.60 -17.06 -8.50
CA CYS A 106 -10.10 -15.78 -8.97
C CYS A 106 -10.14 -14.76 -7.83
N LEU A 107 -9.02 -14.13 -7.58
CA LEU A 107 -8.84 -13.18 -6.49
C LEU A 107 -8.30 -11.85 -6.97
N ASN A 108 -8.75 -10.76 -6.36
CA ASN A 108 -8.09 -9.47 -6.42
C ASN A 108 -7.30 -9.28 -5.12
N ALA A 109 -5.99 -9.14 -5.24
CA ALA A 109 -5.11 -8.90 -4.11
C ALA A 109 -4.72 -7.42 -4.07
N TYR A 110 -5.24 -6.68 -3.11
CA TYR A 110 -5.07 -5.23 -2.98
C TYR A 110 -3.79 -4.90 -2.23
N TYR A 111 -3.01 -3.97 -2.78
CA TYR A 111 -1.78 -3.49 -2.16
C TYR A 111 -2.09 -2.52 -1.03
N GLY A 112 -1.27 -2.55 0.02
CA GLY A 112 -1.36 -1.57 1.10
C GLY A 112 -0.91 -0.18 0.65
N SER A 113 -1.52 0.86 1.21
CA SER A 113 -1.25 2.26 0.86
C SER A 113 0.21 2.67 1.06
N SER A 114 0.94 2.01 1.96
CA SER A 114 2.38 2.23 2.14
C SER A 114 3.21 1.94 0.90
N SER A 115 2.70 1.13 -0.03
CA SER A 115 3.37 0.78 -1.28
C SER A 115 2.94 1.67 -2.47
N PHE A 116 2.01 2.59 -2.27
CA PHE A 116 1.46 3.42 -3.35
C PHE A 116 2.50 4.39 -3.91
N SER A 117 2.40 4.64 -5.22
CA SER A 117 3.13 5.73 -5.88
C SER A 117 2.63 7.09 -5.39
N SER A 118 3.39 8.17 -5.69
CA SER A 118 2.95 9.53 -5.36
C SER A 118 1.59 9.87 -5.96
N LYS A 119 1.37 9.49 -7.20
CA LYS A 119 0.10 9.71 -7.90
C LYS A 119 -1.06 8.96 -7.25
N GLN A 120 -0.84 7.69 -6.88
CA GLN A 120 -1.84 6.87 -6.20
C GLN A 120 -2.16 7.42 -4.81
N MET A 121 -1.13 7.80 -4.05
CA MET A 121 -1.30 8.39 -2.72
C MET A 121 -2.03 9.72 -2.78
N ASN A 122 -1.71 10.55 -3.78
CA ASN A 122 -2.40 11.83 -3.98
C ASN A 122 -3.89 11.62 -4.24
N ARG A 123 -4.26 10.66 -5.07
CA ARG A 123 -5.68 10.33 -5.32
C ARG A 123 -6.38 9.83 -4.07
N LEU A 124 -5.72 8.98 -3.28
CA LEU A 124 -6.28 8.43 -2.05
C LEU A 124 -6.55 9.54 -1.03
N ILE A 125 -5.58 10.43 -0.82
CA ILE A 125 -5.70 11.55 0.13
C ILE A 125 -6.73 12.56 -0.37
N ASP A 126 -6.73 12.90 -1.64
CA ASP A 126 -7.65 13.88 -2.22
C ASP A 126 -9.11 13.47 -2.02
N ASN A 127 -9.44 12.23 -2.31
CA ASN A 127 -10.79 11.70 -2.10
C ASN A 127 -11.21 11.82 -0.64
N LEU A 128 -10.32 11.46 0.28
CA LEU A 128 -10.61 11.52 1.72
C LEU A 128 -10.76 12.96 2.20
N VAL A 129 -9.90 13.87 1.74
CA VAL A 129 -9.93 15.30 2.09
C VAL A 129 -11.25 15.94 1.66
N GLN A 130 -11.72 15.62 0.46
CA GLN A 130 -13.01 16.15 -0.02
C GLN A 130 -14.17 15.69 0.87
N ASP A 131 -14.20 14.44 1.25
CA ASP A 131 -15.24 13.92 2.14
C ASP A 131 -15.17 14.55 3.54
N CYS A 132 -13.97 14.71 4.08
CA CYS A 132 -13.75 15.34 5.38
C CYS A 132 -14.23 16.80 5.38
N ARG A 133 -13.88 17.56 4.34
CA ARG A 133 -14.32 18.97 4.20
C ARG A 133 -15.83 19.08 4.08
N SER A 134 -16.47 18.13 3.42
CA SER A 134 -17.94 18.14 3.24
C SER A 134 -18.71 18.03 4.55
N ILE A 135 -18.12 17.43 5.58
CA ILE A 135 -18.75 17.29 6.90
C ILE A 135 -18.10 18.20 7.96
N GLY A 136 -17.25 19.13 7.54
CA GLY A 136 -16.66 20.14 8.42
C GLY A 136 -15.41 19.71 9.19
N ILE A 137 -14.78 18.60 8.83
CA ILE A 137 -13.50 18.20 9.41
C ILE A 137 -12.39 19.05 8.77
N LYS A 138 -11.56 19.67 9.63
CA LYS A 138 -10.43 20.48 9.18
C LYS A 138 -9.33 19.60 8.58
N THR A 139 -8.84 19.98 7.41
CA THR A 139 -7.75 19.31 6.71
C THR A 139 -6.59 20.28 6.48
N LEU A 140 -5.44 19.74 6.08
CA LEU A 140 -4.37 20.56 5.53
C LEU A 140 -4.82 21.24 4.25
N GLU A 141 -4.19 22.36 3.93
CA GLU A 141 -4.41 23.04 2.66
C GLU A 141 -3.86 22.22 1.50
N ASP A 142 -4.44 22.39 0.30
CA ASP A 142 -4.02 21.61 -0.87
C ASP A 142 -2.53 21.74 -1.17
N ILE A 143 -1.98 22.94 -1.04
CA ILE A 143 -0.55 23.19 -1.25
C ILE A 143 0.32 22.42 -0.23
N GLU A 144 -0.11 22.35 1.02
CA GLU A 144 0.61 21.62 2.07
C GLU A 144 0.61 20.12 1.79
N ILE A 145 -0.50 19.57 1.29
CA ILE A 145 -0.64 18.18 0.91
C ILE A 145 0.29 17.85 -0.28
N GLU A 146 0.28 18.69 -1.30
CA GLU A 146 1.14 18.54 -2.48
C GLU A 146 2.62 18.57 -2.09
N GLU A 147 3.02 19.51 -1.25
CA GLU A 147 4.41 19.60 -0.76
C GLU A 147 4.83 18.40 0.07
N MET A 148 3.94 17.91 0.92
CA MET A 148 4.19 16.72 1.74
C MET A 148 4.46 15.50 0.86
N ILE A 149 3.60 15.24 -0.12
CA ILE A 149 3.72 14.10 -1.03
C ILE A 149 4.97 14.24 -1.90
N ARG A 150 5.18 15.41 -2.51
CA ARG A 150 6.36 15.67 -3.33
C ARG A 150 7.66 15.47 -2.55
N SER A 151 7.75 16.06 -1.37
CA SER A 151 8.93 15.94 -0.50
C SER A 151 9.24 14.48 -0.13
N GLU A 152 8.21 13.70 0.14
CA GLU A 152 8.35 12.27 0.49
C GLU A 152 8.89 11.44 -0.68
N TYR A 153 8.42 11.69 -1.90
CA TYR A 153 8.75 10.89 -3.07
C TYR A 153 10.00 11.38 -3.81
N GLU A 154 10.36 12.66 -3.72
CA GLU A 154 11.59 13.20 -4.33
C GLU A 154 12.86 12.78 -3.58
N LYS A 155 12.78 12.44 -2.30
CA LYS A 155 13.91 11.99 -1.47
C LYS A 155 14.34 10.55 -1.75
N ASN A 156 13.65 9.87 -2.62
CA ASN A 156 13.93 8.50 -3.02
C ASN A 156 14.56 8.50 -4.43
#